data_1d4e1d32940fd46dab080780ef26977e
#
_entry.id   1d4e1d32940fd46dab080780ef26977e
#
_cell.length_a   1.000
_cell.length_b   1.000
_cell.length_c   1.000
_cell.angle_alpha   90.00
_cell.angle_beta   90.00
_cell.angle_gamma   90.00
#
_symmetry.space_group_name_H-M   'P 1'
#
loop_
_entity.id
_entity.type
_entity.pdbx_description
1 polymer ?
#
loop_
_entity_poly.entity_id
_entity_poly.type
_entity_poly.pdbx_seq_one_letter_code
_entity_poly.pdbx_strand_id
1 'polypeptide(L)'
;MTVKAIKSSQFGRLGICAVVLLFVLGYPFYFISNNPFDTSIRYQYVDPYNDTTRKYTTIEKQHTDIGGNGTTILYPKNLQLDQKALLQLLNTTETTNPFVQYIGNSSSIAFSQLNQTLVNHSIQVFDPFSNSDNCLDLMTETQLTISQNIIIKELFEIMVKRLMHQLDTEPAFKELAPFFQNKLSLHLRMRSYHKHFYKFAGTSVWLKDYGVHLMISRVIYSQKGKKGDPQISLLYAQLYDTNWQELTNTDLLVSMQDITGEYKLEKLLFPRFLPMPFYYNPKLTKGRWYGPEDARIMLVKNQLDMEEPMVIYNSYHRQIANHTTTGKTDGSVELNFEFYRSMFVGWPFRYQLGKSNTDGFVDDRFDNVKFTRVAELKIHNQTRASIEKNWTPFVDPSERDPEDKSLYIVYQWDKLRILKCDISNLVTDDGFIHYSACRFKQDTKHDEVEKVGPIRGGTELIPTIINNKQLWVGFLRAHIDKCGCGKAMYRPNMVVLQKTDMGTFQVAYLSSYISFNIPVPGWKTHEIQCGKRDPNVLIPNGISNWEVATIDGIERDVLTMTLSAADEDNILMDIHGLKTVIKNLITNQKHGNEFNSDLVQMKCVVAYSIEFCRAYGEEQARLGLTGGWLPLHN
;
A
#
# COMPACT_ATOMS: atom_id res chain seq x y z
N MET A 1 -19.39 -23.41 -59.53
CA MET A 1 -19.22 -24.80 -59.89
C MET A 1 -18.74 -25.60 -58.69
N THR A 2 -19.64 -26.29 -58.11
CA THR A 2 -19.72 -27.63 -57.50
C THR A 2 -18.60 -28.02 -56.52
N VAL A 3 -18.97 -27.99 -55.27
CA VAL A 3 -18.34 -28.66 -54.12
C VAL A 3 -18.64 -30.14 -54.15
N LYS A 4 -17.67 -31.01 -53.87
CA LYS A 4 -17.91 -32.40 -53.43
C LYS A 4 -17.26 -32.65 -52.08
N ALA A 5 -18.09 -32.97 -51.11
CA ALA A 5 -17.70 -33.49 -49.80
C ALA A 5 -17.32 -34.98 -49.90
N ILE A 6 -16.28 -35.40 -49.17
CA ILE A 6 -15.95 -36.80 -48.93
C ILE A 6 -16.01 -37.05 -47.41
N LYS A 7 -16.75 -38.10 -47.04
CA LYS A 7 -17.02 -38.56 -45.67
C LYS A 7 -15.76 -39.09 -44.98
N SER A 8 -15.62 -38.76 -43.71
CA SER A 8 -14.66 -39.29 -42.75
C SER A 8 -15.07 -40.66 -42.23
N SER A 9 -14.13 -41.54 -42.11
CA SER A 9 -14.26 -42.84 -41.45
C SER A 9 -14.02 -42.73 -39.94
N GLN A 10 -14.75 -43.53 -39.20
CA GLN A 10 -14.70 -43.72 -37.76
C GLN A 10 -13.34 -44.33 -37.32
N PHE A 11 -12.44 -43.52 -36.78
CA PHE A 11 -11.37 -43.98 -35.87
C PHE A 11 -10.82 -42.77 -35.15
N GLY A 12 -11.28 -42.52 -33.90
CA GLY A 12 -10.77 -41.37 -33.17
C GLY A 12 -11.49 -41.06 -31.84
N ARG A 13 -12.38 -41.95 -31.38
CA ARG A 13 -13.13 -41.66 -30.13
C ARG A 13 -12.59 -42.30 -28.85
N LEU A 14 -11.52 -43.08 -28.90
CA LEU A 14 -10.92 -43.71 -27.71
C LEU A 14 -9.68 -42.99 -27.16
N GLY A 15 -9.05 -42.09 -27.93
CA GLY A 15 -7.86 -41.35 -27.50
C GLY A 15 -8.14 -40.08 -26.67
N ILE A 16 -9.32 -39.50 -26.88
CA ILE A 16 -9.65 -38.19 -26.23
C ILE A 16 -10.15 -38.37 -24.78
N CYS A 17 -10.79 -39.50 -24.45
CA CYS A 17 -11.23 -39.77 -23.09
C CYS A 17 -10.09 -40.08 -22.09
N ALA A 18 -8.95 -40.58 -22.55
CA ALA A 18 -7.81 -40.88 -21.67
C ALA A 18 -7.02 -39.62 -21.27
N VAL A 19 -6.99 -38.58 -22.12
CA VAL A 19 -6.31 -37.32 -21.83
C VAL A 19 -7.15 -36.43 -20.92
N VAL A 20 -8.48 -36.46 -21.03
CA VAL A 20 -9.37 -35.68 -20.19
C VAL A 20 -9.46 -36.24 -18.75
N LEU A 21 -9.31 -37.56 -18.58
CA LEU A 21 -9.33 -38.21 -17.26
C LEU A 21 -8.02 -37.96 -16.46
N LEU A 22 -6.89 -37.67 -17.13
CA LEU A 22 -5.63 -37.33 -16.46
C LEU A 22 -5.59 -35.88 -15.92
N PHE A 23 -6.43 -34.99 -16.46
CA PHE A 23 -6.57 -33.61 -15.95
C PHE A 23 -7.54 -33.48 -14.79
N VAL A 24 -8.37 -34.48 -14.52
CA VAL A 24 -9.39 -34.45 -13.43
C VAL A 24 -8.85 -35.07 -12.13
N LEU A 25 -7.79 -35.87 -12.21
CA LEU A 25 -7.15 -36.45 -11.03
C LEU A 25 -5.84 -35.71 -10.76
N GLY A 26 -5.95 -34.55 -10.11
CA GLY A 26 -4.83 -33.66 -9.73
C GLY A 26 -3.69 -34.38 -9.01
N TYR A 27 -2.70 -34.84 -9.75
CA TYR A 27 -1.40 -35.20 -9.18
C TYR A 27 -0.49 -33.96 -9.17
N PRO A 28 0.08 -33.58 -8.02
CA PRO A 28 1.06 -32.51 -7.96
C PRO A 28 2.36 -33.02 -8.58
N PHE A 29 2.75 -32.47 -9.73
CA PHE A 29 4.10 -32.68 -10.26
C PHE A 29 5.08 -31.84 -9.47
N TYR A 30 5.93 -32.49 -8.68
CA TYR A 30 7.11 -31.90 -8.08
C TYR A 30 8.24 -31.92 -9.07
N PHE A 31 8.67 -30.76 -9.53
CA PHE A 31 9.92 -30.63 -10.28
C PHE A 31 10.98 -29.97 -9.39
N ILE A 32 12.07 -30.67 -9.18
CA ILE A 32 13.29 -30.12 -8.60
C ILE A 32 14.13 -29.59 -9.76
N SER A 33 14.31 -28.29 -9.85
CA SER A 33 15.25 -27.67 -10.77
C SER A 33 16.60 -27.52 -10.08
N ASN A 34 17.63 -28.18 -10.60
CA ASN A 34 19.02 -27.98 -10.19
C ASN A 34 19.62 -26.78 -10.95
N ASN A 35 19.09 -25.61 -10.76
CA ASN A 35 19.65 -24.37 -11.29
C ASN A 35 20.50 -23.73 -10.17
N PRO A 36 21.73 -23.23 -10.42
CA PRO A 36 22.57 -22.61 -9.39
C PRO A 36 21.95 -21.35 -8.78
N PHE A 37 20.92 -20.82 -9.38
CA PHE A 37 19.99 -19.90 -8.73
C PHE A 37 18.87 -20.75 -8.16
N ASP A 38 18.94 -21.08 -6.87
CA ASP A 38 17.92 -21.87 -6.17
C ASP A 38 16.60 -21.10 -6.12
N THR A 39 15.95 -21.00 -7.27
CA THR A 39 14.57 -20.62 -7.41
C THR A 39 13.73 -21.89 -7.28
N SER A 40 13.77 -22.57 -6.13
CA SER A 40 12.78 -23.59 -5.80
C SER A 40 11.43 -22.92 -5.58
N ILE A 41 10.95 -22.24 -6.63
CA ILE A 41 9.63 -21.64 -6.68
C ILE A 41 8.64 -22.77 -6.84
N ARG A 42 8.10 -23.28 -5.73
CA ARG A 42 6.97 -24.20 -5.74
C ARG A 42 5.71 -23.40 -6.03
N TYR A 43 5.31 -23.32 -7.29
CA TYR A 43 4.02 -22.74 -7.65
C TYR A 43 2.93 -23.79 -7.37
N GLN A 44 2.08 -23.53 -6.37
CA GLN A 44 0.74 -24.10 -6.34
C GLN A 44 -0.17 -23.14 -7.09
N TYR A 45 -0.62 -23.52 -8.29
CA TYR A 45 -1.72 -22.82 -8.95
C TYR A 45 -2.99 -23.06 -8.12
N VAL A 46 -3.51 -22.01 -7.58
CA VAL A 46 -4.82 -22.02 -6.92
C VAL A 46 -5.73 -21.16 -7.77
N ASP A 47 -6.74 -21.79 -8.37
CA ASP A 47 -7.81 -21.06 -9.05
C ASP A 47 -8.54 -20.19 -8.03
N PRO A 48 -8.45 -18.85 -8.11
CA PRO A 48 -9.07 -17.97 -7.12
C PRO A 48 -10.60 -18.04 -7.13
N TYR A 49 -11.20 -18.66 -8.13
CA TYR A 49 -12.64 -18.72 -8.32
C TYR A 49 -13.29 -20.08 -8.05
N ASN A 50 -12.50 -21.17 -7.99
CA ASN A 50 -13.04 -22.53 -7.90
C ASN A 50 -12.31 -23.42 -6.87
N ASP A 51 -11.66 -22.86 -5.88
CA ASP A 51 -10.92 -23.65 -4.90
C ASP A 51 -11.82 -24.23 -3.80
N THR A 52 -12.31 -25.43 -4.05
CA THR A 52 -12.97 -26.28 -3.04
C THR A 52 -11.97 -27.02 -2.13
N THR A 53 -10.67 -26.91 -2.38
CA THR A 53 -9.61 -27.62 -1.62
C THR A 53 -8.85 -26.72 -0.65
N ARG A 54 -9.07 -25.42 -0.65
CA ARG A 54 -8.61 -24.57 0.45
C ARG A 54 -9.36 -24.99 1.70
N LYS A 55 -8.77 -25.86 2.50
CA LYS A 55 -9.02 -25.86 3.92
C LYS A 55 -8.52 -24.50 4.45
N TYR A 56 -9.33 -23.46 4.23
CA TYR A 56 -9.34 -22.40 5.20
C TYR A 56 -9.63 -23.13 6.49
N THR A 57 -8.78 -23.02 7.46
CA THR A 57 -9.22 -23.11 8.83
C THR A 57 -10.16 -21.91 8.96
N THR A 58 -11.37 -22.08 8.46
CA THR A 58 -12.53 -21.33 8.91
C THR A 58 -12.53 -21.71 10.38
N ILE A 59 -11.89 -20.90 11.20
CA ILE A 59 -12.34 -20.74 12.56
C ILE A 59 -13.73 -20.19 12.32
N GLU A 60 -14.72 -21.08 12.22
CA GLU A 60 -16.08 -20.78 12.62
C GLU A 60 -15.95 -20.39 14.09
N LYS A 61 -15.44 -19.18 14.34
CA LYS A 61 -15.90 -18.45 15.49
C LYS A 61 -17.39 -18.37 15.23
N GLN A 62 -18.15 -19.05 16.06
CA GLN A 62 -19.48 -18.63 16.35
C GLN A 62 -19.44 -17.10 16.32
N HIS A 63 -19.84 -16.50 15.19
CA HIS A 63 -20.54 -15.26 15.25
C HIS A 63 -21.61 -15.59 16.29
N THR A 64 -21.38 -15.20 17.51
CA THR A 64 -22.48 -14.81 18.33
C THR A 64 -23.09 -13.71 17.48
N ASP A 65 -24.05 -14.11 16.63
CA ASP A 65 -25.11 -13.23 16.20
C ASP A 65 -25.64 -12.66 17.51
N ILE A 66 -25.03 -11.57 17.92
CA ILE A 66 -25.65 -10.67 18.88
C ILE A 66 -26.77 -10.10 18.03
N GLY A 67 -27.89 -10.85 18.00
CA GLY A 67 -29.11 -10.50 17.31
C GLY A 67 -29.68 -9.22 17.91
N GLY A 68 -29.11 -8.12 17.48
CA GLY A 68 -29.54 -6.77 17.78
C GLY A 68 -28.86 -5.85 16.77
N ASN A 69 -29.59 -4.90 16.24
CA ASN A 69 -29.11 -3.83 15.37
C ASN A 69 -28.08 -2.90 16.08
N GLY A 70 -27.22 -3.43 16.96
CA GLY A 70 -26.26 -2.66 17.75
C GLY A 70 -24.94 -2.46 17.02
N THR A 71 -24.47 -1.23 16.98
CA THR A 71 -23.12 -0.87 16.54
C THR A 71 -22.14 -1.17 17.67
N THR A 72 -21.02 -1.83 17.38
CA THR A 72 -19.93 -2.00 18.35
C THR A 72 -19.13 -0.70 18.42
N ILE A 73 -18.85 -0.19 19.62
CA ILE A 73 -18.03 1.01 19.82
C ILE A 73 -16.71 0.59 20.48
N LEU A 74 -15.60 0.89 19.81
CA LEU A 74 -14.25 0.71 20.34
C LEU A 74 -13.69 2.04 20.82
N TYR A 75 -13.02 2.03 21.97
CA TYR A 75 -12.40 3.22 22.53
C TYR A 75 -10.94 2.95 22.91
N PRO A 76 -10.08 4.00 22.99
CA PRO A 76 -8.67 3.78 23.27
C PRO A 76 -8.42 3.44 24.75
N LYS A 77 -7.39 2.64 25.01
CA LYS A 77 -7.00 2.15 26.34
C LYS A 77 -6.78 3.27 27.37
N ASN A 78 -6.25 4.40 26.94
CA ASN A 78 -5.96 5.54 27.78
C ASN A 78 -7.18 6.41 28.10
N LEU A 79 -8.33 6.13 27.51
CA LEU A 79 -9.57 6.81 27.82
C LEU A 79 -10.16 6.23 29.11
N GLN A 80 -9.80 6.86 30.25
CA GLN A 80 -10.27 6.43 31.58
C GLN A 80 -11.70 6.93 31.86
N LEU A 81 -12.65 6.48 31.07
CA LEU A 81 -14.06 6.74 31.32
C LEU A 81 -14.72 5.47 31.88
N ASP A 82 -15.51 5.62 32.93
CA ASP A 82 -16.40 4.54 33.32
C ASP A 82 -17.49 4.34 32.25
N GLN A 83 -18.07 3.17 32.21
CA GLN A 83 -19.07 2.81 31.18
C GLN A 83 -20.25 3.78 31.15
N LYS A 84 -20.67 4.31 32.31
CA LYS A 84 -21.77 5.26 32.43
C LYS A 84 -21.41 6.62 31.84
N ALA A 85 -20.23 7.14 32.17
CA ALA A 85 -19.72 8.39 31.59
C ALA A 85 -19.53 8.28 30.08
N LEU A 86 -19.06 7.13 29.60
CA LEU A 86 -18.91 6.85 28.18
C LEU A 86 -20.26 6.82 27.45
N LEU A 87 -21.29 6.17 28.01
CA LEU A 87 -22.64 6.13 27.45
C LEU A 87 -23.31 7.52 27.45
N GLN A 88 -23.07 8.33 28.49
CA GLN A 88 -23.52 9.73 28.54
C GLN A 88 -22.88 10.58 27.45
N LEU A 89 -21.56 10.44 27.27
CA LEU A 89 -20.81 11.14 26.22
C LEU A 89 -21.32 10.79 24.82
N LEU A 90 -21.75 9.55 24.61
CA LEU A 90 -22.23 9.05 23.33
C LEU A 90 -23.68 9.46 23.03
N ASN A 91 -24.36 10.19 23.95
CA ASN A 91 -25.75 10.64 23.80
C ASN A 91 -26.71 9.50 23.40
N THR A 92 -26.49 8.29 23.90
CA THR A 92 -27.33 7.14 23.59
C THR A 92 -28.59 7.16 24.46
N THR A 93 -29.56 7.96 24.08
CA THR A 93 -30.91 7.93 24.66
C THR A 93 -31.83 6.91 24.01
N GLU A 94 -31.35 6.24 22.96
CA GLU A 94 -32.17 5.29 22.20
C GLU A 94 -32.07 3.86 22.74
N THR A 95 -33.16 3.14 22.64
CA THR A 95 -33.46 1.81 23.14
C THR A 95 -32.62 0.65 22.62
N THR A 96 -31.66 0.92 21.74
CA THR A 96 -30.61 -0.02 21.28
C THR A 96 -29.33 0.31 22.00
N ASN A 97 -29.04 -0.39 23.10
CA ASN A 97 -27.76 -0.25 23.80
C ASN A 97 -26.60 -0.58 22.83
N PRO A 98 -25.77 0.40 22.43
CA PRO A 98 -24.57 0.10 21.66
C PRO A 98 -23.67 -0.81 22.52
N PHE A 99 -23.13 -1.83 21.91
CA PHE A 99 -22.17 -2.68 22.59
C PHE A 99 -20.83 -1.92 22.68
N VAL A 100 -20.52 -1.38 23.85
CA VAL A 100 -19.26 -0.68 24.11
C VAL A 100 -18.24 -1.69 24.58
N GLN A 101 -17.22 -1.91 23.78
CA GLN A 101 -16.20 -2.88 24.06
C GLN A 101 -14.81 -2.26 23.90
N TYR A 102 -13.94 -2.54 24.87
CA TYR A 102 -12.51 -2.42 24.72
C TYR A 102 -11.94 -3.82 24.41
N ILE A 103 -11.40 -4.01 23.21
CA ILE A 103 -10.72 -5.25 22.85
C ILE A 103 -9.22 -5.20 23.11
N GLY A 104 -8.71 -4.16 23.72
CA GLY A 104 -7.33 -3.79 23.97
C GLY A 104 -6.37 -4.89 24.32
N ASN A 105 -6.02 -5.71 23.38
CA ASN A 105 -4.80 -6.46 23.41
C ASN A 105 -3.70 -5.57 22.82
N SER A 106 -2.67 -5.27 23.59
CA SER A 106 -1.53 -4.48 23.12
C SER A 106 -0.67 -5.20 22.08
N SER A 107 -0.88 -6.50 21.88
CA SER A 107 -0.20 -7.33 20.88
C SER A 107 -1.02 -7.42 19.60
N SER A 108 -0.37 -7.23 18.46
CA SER A 108 -0.97 -7.45 17.13
C SER A 108 -0.92 -8.92 16.71
N ILE A 109 -0.21 -9.76 17.46
CA ILE A 109 0.00 -11.17 17.14
C ILE A 109 -1.04 -12.00 17.87
N ALA A 110 -1.92 -12.69 17.12
CA ALA A 110 -2.79 -13.70 17.67
C ALA A 110 -1.97 -14.95 18.03
N PHE A 111 -2.20 -15.55 19.21
CA PHE A 111 -1.51 -16.78 19.62
C PHE A 111 -1.67 -17.92 18.61
N SER A 112 -2.81 -17.99 17.91
CA SER A 112 -3.07 -18.96 16.85
C SER A 112 -2.14 -18.79 15.63
N GLN A 113 -1.62 -17.60 15.40
CA GLN A 113 -0.72 -17.31 14.28
C GLN A 113 0.70 -17.84 14.53
N LEU A 114 1.10 -18.05 15.80
CA LEU A 114 2.40 -18.61 16.14
C LEU A 114 2.57 -20.09 15.70
N ASN A 115 1.46 -20.78 15.42
CA ASN A 115 1.44 -22.17 14.94
C ASN A 115 1.30 -22.29 13.43
N GLN A 116 1.53 -21.21 12.67
CA GLN A 116 1.47 -21.24 11.20
C GLN A 116 2.62 -22.05 10.60
N THR A 117 2.35 -22.60 9.41
CA THR A 117 3.42 -23.21 8.62
C THR A 117 4.36 -22.13 8.11
N LEU A 118 5.60 -22.18 8.57
CA LEU A 118 6.65 -21.28 8.17
C LEU A 118 7.51 -21.88 7.05
N VAL A 119 7.93 -21.05 6.11
CA VAL A 119 8.78 -21.45 4.98
C VAL A 119 10.00 -20.52 4.93
N ASN A 120 11.17 -21.11 4.74
CA ASN A 120 12.38 -20.35 4.49
C ASN A 120 12.46 -19.91 3.03
N HIS A 121 12.72 -18.61 2.83
CA HIS A 121 12.86 -17.98 1.53
C HIS A 121 14.23 -17.34 1.40
N SER A 122 15.06 -17.85 0.46
CA SER A 122 16.39 -17.29 0.23
C SER A 122 16.32 -15.92 -0.43
N ILE A 123 17.13 -14.98 0.05
CA ILE A 123 17.29 -13.64 -0.51
C ILE A 123 18.77 -13.28 -0.65
N GLN A 124 19.07 -12.46 -1.64
CA GLN A 124 20.40 -11.90 -1.88
C GLN A 124 20.41 -10.46 -1.40
N VAL A 125 21.26 -10.17 -0.44
CA VAL A 125 21.40 -8.86 0.18
C VAL A 125 22.78 -8.29 -0.13
N PHE A 126 22.83 -7.04 -0.53
CA PHE A 126 24.05 -6.32 -0.90
C PHE A 126 24.37 -5.26 0.14
N ASP A 127 25.62 -5.20 0.57
CA ASP A 127 26.12 -4.16 1.45
C ASP A 127 27.13 -3.26 0.73
N PRO A 128 27.23 -1.97 1.07
CA PRO A 128 28.16 -1.04 0.42
C PRO A 128 29.55 -0.98 1.10
N PHE A 129 29.79 -1.80 2.12
CA PHE A 129 30.99 -1.71 2.96
C PHE A 129 32.19 -2.51 2.41
N SER A 130 32.19 -2.85 1.14
CA SER A 130 33.28 -3.50 0.45
C SER A 130 34.00 -2.52 -0.47
N ASN A 131 35.33 -2.58 -0.51
CA ASN A 131 36.14 -1.82 -1.46
C ASN A 131 36.16 -2.44 -2.86
N SER A 132 35.28 -3.39 -3.15
CA SER A 132 35.16 -4.10 -4.42
C SER A 132 34.03 -3.54 -5.26
N ASP A 133 34.26 -3.45 -6.57
CA ASP A 133 33.21 -3.18 -7.55
C ASP A 133 32.52 -4.48 -8.04
N ASN A 134 32.93 -5.64 -7.52
CA ASN A 134 32.36 -6.93 -7.88
C ASN A 134 31.13 -7.23 -7.01
N CYS A 135 30.00 -7.49 -7.64
CA CYS A 135 28.74 -7.77 -6.96
C CYS A 135 28.78 -9.02 -6.05
N LEU A 136 29.61 -10.02 -6.37
CA LEU A 136 29.75 -11.21 -5.53
C LEU A 136 30.40 -10.91 -4.17
N ASP A 137 31.31 -9.93 -4.12
CA ASP A 137 31.96 -9.54 -2.87
C ASP A 137 31.02 -8.74 -1.96
N LEU A 138 30.08 -7.99 -2.55
CA LEU A 138 29.05 -7.23 -1.86
C LEU A 138 27.86 -8.10 -1.42
N MET A 139 27.67 -9.26 -2.02
CA MET A 139 26.51 -10.10 -1.82
C MET A 139 26.64 -10.99 -0.58
N THR A 140 25.59 -11.05 0.21
CA THR A 140 25.35 -12.03 1.24
C THR A 140 24.04 -12.75 0.95
N GLU A 141 24.09 -14.06 0.85
CA GLU A 141 22.89 -14.88 0.77
C GLU A 141 22.39 -15.16 2.18
N THR A 142 21.10 -14.92 2.42
CA THR A 142 20.45 -15.17 3.71
C THR A 142 19.02 -15.65 3.50
N GLN A 143 18.36 -16.06 4.57
CA GLN A 143 17.00 -16.58 4.50
C GLN A 143 16.05 -15.73 5.35
N LEU A 144 14.88 -15.44 4.79
CA LEU A 144 13.73 -14.93 5.53
C LEU A 144 12.82 -16.10 5.87
N THR A 145 12.36 -16.17 7.10
CA THR A 145 11.32 -17.12 7.51
C THR A 145 9.97 -16.43 7.36
N ILE A 146 9.13 -16.91 6.46
CA ILE A 146 7.85 -16.28 6.12
C ILE A 146 6.69 -17.21 6.43
N SER A 147 5.54 -16.63 6.79
CA SER A 147 4.29 -17.35 6.88
C SER A 147 3.70 -17.67 5.51
N GLN A 148 2.70 -18.53 5.47
CA GLN A 148 1.86 -18.68 4.30
C GLN A 148 1.15 -17.34 4.02
N ASN A 149 1.17 -16.89 2.76
CA ASN A 149 0.46 -15.68 2.36
C ASN A 149 -1.07 -15.89 2.40
N ILE A 150 -1.81 -14.82 2.76
CA ILE A 150 -3.26 -14.82 2.88
C ILE A 150 -3.81 -13.73 1.98
N ILE A 151 -4.66 -14.09 1.01
CA ILE A 151 -5.41 -13.09 0.24
C ILE A 151 -6.55 -12.57 1.12
N ILE A 152 -6.59 -11.26 1.35
CA ILE A 152 -7.64 -10.62 2.13
C ILE A 152 -8.92 -10.64 1.29
N LYS A 153 -9.94 -11.32 1.82
CA LYS A 153 -11.24 -11.44 1.14
C LYS A 153 -11.94 -10.08 1.08
N GLU A 154 -12.31 -9.66 -0.11
CA GLU A 154 -12.95 -8.38 -0.33
C GLU A 154 -14.47 -8.49 -0.36
N LEU A 155 -15.13 -7.68 0.47
CA LEU A 155 -16.57 -7.60 0.56
C LEU A 155 -17.10 -6.43 -0.30
N PHE A 156 -16.93 -6.52 -1.62
CA PHE A 156 -17.30 -5.45 -2.57
C PHE A 156 -18.75 -4.98 -2.44
N GLU A 157 -19.68 -5.86 -2.12
CA GLU A 157 -21.08 -5.49 -1.94
C GLU A 157 -21.25 -4.52 -0.75
N ILE A 158 -20.60 -4.81 0.38
CA ILE A 158 -20.60 -3.93 1.56
C ILE A 158 -19.95 -2.60 1.22
N MET A 159 -18.82 -2.63 0.55
CA MET A 159 -18.09 -1.42 0.12
C MET A 159 -18.96 -0.52 -0.76
N VAL A 160 -19.64 -1.07 -1.76
CA VAL A 160 -20.51 -0.28 -2.66
C VAL A 160 -21.74 0.25 -1.92
N LYS A 161 -22.36 -0.54 -1.02
CA LYS A 161 -23.45 -0.07 -0.16
C LYS A 161 -23.00 1.10 0.73
N ARG A 162 -21.79 1.01 1.29
CA ARG A 162 -21.21 2.08 2.11
C ARG A 162 -20.99 3.35 1.28
N LEU A 163 -20.43 3.20 0.07
CA LEU A 163 -20.26 4.34 -0.85
C LEU A 163 -21.60 5.03 -1.15
N MET A 164 -22.63 4.26 -1.46
CA MET A 164 -23.96 4.82 -1.73
C MET A 164 -24.50 5.58 -0.51
N HIS A 165 -24.38 4.99 0.67
CA HIS A 165 -24.81 5.65 1.91
C HIS A 165 -24.06 6.98 2.12
N GLN A 166 -22.73 7.00 1.95
CA GLN A 166 -21.94 8.23 2.12
C GLN A 166 -22.27 9.27 1.03
N LEU A 167 -22.54 8.87 -0.21
CA LEU A 167 -23.01 9.77 -1.27
C LEU A 167 -24.34 10.44 -0.95
N ASP A 168 -25.23 9.73 -0.24
CA ASP A 168 -26.55 10.25 0.13
C ASP A 168 -26.49 11.11 1.40
N THR A 169 -25.67 10.76 2.38
CA THR A 169 -25.70 11.34 3.73
C THR A 169 -24.56 12.31 4.03
N GLU A 170 -23.37 12.10 3.49
CA GLU A 170 -22.19 12.90 3.81
C GLU A 170 -21.93 14.00 2.76
N PRO A 171 -21.94 15.30 3.13
CA PRO A 171 -21.74 16.41 2.19
C PRO A 171 -20.47 16.30 1.35
N ALA A 172 -19.37 15.80 1.93
CA ALA A 172 -18.08 15.64 1.25
C ALA A 172 -18.14 14.64 0.07
N PHE A 173 -19.10 13.72 0.07
CA PHE A 173 -19.25 12.71 -0.98
C PHE A 173 -20.34 13.08 -2.01
N LYS A 174 -21.32 13.89 -1.66
CA LYS A 174 -22.43 14.26 -2.57
C LYS A 174 -21.95 14.78 -3.91
N GLU A 175 -20.86 15.56 -3.90
CA GLU A 175 -20.27 16.13 -5.11
C GLU A 175 -19.70 15.06 -6.08
N LEU A 176 -19.39 13.86 -5.59
CA LEU A 176 -18.79 12.77 -6.37
C LEU A 176 -19.83 11.95 -7.16
N ALA A 177 -21.13 12.15 -6.88
CA ALA A 177 -22.22 11.42 -7.54
C ALA A 177 -22.14 11.40 -9.09
N PRO A 178 -21.72 12.48 -9.79
CA PRO A 178 -21.61 12.50 -11.25
C PRO A 178 -20.66 11.44 -11.83
N PHE A 179 -19.63 11.00 -11.09
CA PHE A 179 -18.72 9.95 -11.54
C PHE A 179 -19.42 8.60 -11.71
N PHE A 180 -20.43 8.34 -10.90
CA PHE A 180 -21.13 7.05 -10.85
C PHE A 180 -22.38 6.99 -11.74
N GLN A 181 -22.86 8.15 -12.27
CA GLN A 181 -23.97 8.24 -13.21
C GLN A 181 -25.22 7.45 -12.77
N ASN A 182 -25.53 7.43 -11.48
CA ASN A 182 -26.62 6.65 -10.86
C ASN A 182 -26.56 5.13 -11.14
N LYS A 183 -25.40 4.58 -11.48
CA LYS A 183 -25.25 3.16 -11.83
C LYS A 183 -24.98 2.24 -10.64
N LEU A 184 -24.68 2.77 -9.44
CA LEU A 184 -24.30 1.95 -8.28
C LEU A 184 -25.38 0.94 -7.90
N SER A 185 -26.67 1.38 -7.83
CA SER A 185 -27.79 0.48 -7.56
C SER A 185 -27.93 -0.60 -8.64
N LEU A 186 -27.64 -0.29 -9.89
CA LEU A 186 -27.63 -1.26 -10.98
C LEU A 186 -26.49 -2.27 -10.79
N HIS A 187 -25.29 -1.81 -10.47
CA HIS A 187 -24.15 -2.69 -10.21
C HIS A 187 -24.41 -3.65 -9.05
N LEU A 188 -25.06 -3.19 -7.97
CA LEU A 188 -25.47 -4.06 -6.86
C LEU A 188 -26.49 -5.10 -7.32
N ARG A 189 -27.58 -4.67 -7.96
CA ARG A 189 -28.65 -5.57 -8.42
C ARG A 189 -28.15 -6.63 -9.40
N MET A 190 -27.26 -6.25 -10.32
CA MET A 190 -26.66 -7.14 -11.32
C MET A 190 -25.44 -7.90 -10.80
N ARG A 191 -25.01 -7.67 -9.54
CA ARG A 191 -23.78 -8.19 -8.95
C ARG A 191 -22.54 -7.95 -9.83
N SER A 192 -22.55 -6.85 -10.61
CA SER A 192 -21.47 -6.51 -11.54
C SER A 192 -20.41 -5.58 -10.95
N TYR A 193 -20.49 -5.27 -9.67
CA TYR A 193 -19.57 -4.34 -8.99
C TYR A 193 -18.11 -4.76 -9.12
N HIS A 194 -17.78 -6.05 -9.08
CA HIS A 194 -16.43 -6.58 -9.26
C HIS A 194 -15.85 -6.33 -10.66
N LYS A 195 -16.66 -5.97 -11.66
CA LYS A 195 -16.20 -5.57 -13.00
C LYS A 195 -15.87 -4.08 -13.09
N HIS A 196 -16.39 -3.29 -12.17
CA HIS A 196 -16.30 -1.82 -12.22
C HIS A 196 -15.46 -1.25 -11.08
N PHE A 197 -15.30 -1.96 -9.99
CA PHE A 197 -14.49 -1.57 -8.84
C PHE A 197 -13.28 -2.49 -8.71
N TYR A 198 -12.13 -1.89 -8.44
CA TYR A 198 -10.89 -2.58 -8.12
C TYR A 198 -10.35 -2.00 -6.82
N LYS A 199 -10.00 -2.87 -5.87
CA LYS A 199 -9.48 -2.49 -4.56
C LYS A 199 -8.12 -3.14 -4.36
N PHE A 200 -7.09 -2.34 -4.15
CA PHE A 200 -5.69 -2.77 -4.03
C PHE A 200 -4.87 -1.73 -3.26
N ALA A 201 -3.56 -1.93 -3.19
CA ALA A 201 -2.61 -1.07 -2.49
C ALA A 201 -3.05 -0.81 -1.03
N GLY A 202 -3.56 -1.85 -0.37
CA GLY A 202 -3.93 -1.80 1.04
C GLY A 202 -2.69 -1.66 1.90
N THR A 203 -2.61 -0.56 2.63
CA THR A 203 -1.56 -0.25 3.61
C THR A 203 -2.18 -0.22 5.00
N SER A 204 -1.50 -0.73 6.04
CA SER A 204 -2.10 -0.90 7.35
C SER A 204 -1.15 -0.55 8.48
N VAL A 205 -1.72 -0.17 9.63
CA VAL A 205 -1.04 0.04 10.90
C VAL A 205 -1.79 -0.60 12.04
N TRP A 206 -1.08 -1.03 13.07
CA TRP A 206 -1.65 -1.52 14.32
C TRP A 206 -1.95 -0.35 15.26
N LEU A 207 -3.24 -0.08 15.49
CA LEU A 207 -3.69 0.89 16.47
C LEU A 207 -3.70 0.23 17.85
N LYS A 208 -2.55 0.27 18.51
CA LYS A 208 -2.29 -0.42 19.79
C LYS A 208 -3.29 -0.07 20.89
N ASP A 209 -3.68 1.20 20.97
CA ASP A 209 -4.62 1.67 21.99
C ASP A 209 -6.04 1.15 21.77
N TYR A 210 -6.37 0.75 20.55
CA TYR A 210 -7.68 0.21 20.16
C TYR A 210 -7.67 -1.31 20.01
N GLY A 211 -6.51 -1.93 19.90
CA GLY A 211 -6.37 -3.36 19.67
C GLY A 211 -6.85 -3.83 18.30
N VAL A 212 -6.69 -3.00 17.26
CA VAL A 212 -7.13 -3.29 15.89
C VAL A 212 -6.09 -2.87 14.85
N HIS A 213 -6.08 -3.54 13.70
CA HIS A 213 -5.41 -3.04 12.51
C HIS A 213 -6.33 -2.06 11.76
N LEU A 214 -5.82 -0.89 11.43
CA LEU A 214 -6.46 0.02 10.49
C LEU A 214 -5.80 -0.16 9.12
N MET A 215 -6.55 -0.57 8.13
CA MET A 215 -6.10 -0.69 6.74
C MET A 215 -6.79 0.32 5.85
N ILE A 216 -6.01 1.00 5.01
CA ILE A 216 -6.50 1.94 4.01
C ILE A 216 -6.11 1.41 2.63
N SER A 217 -7.11 1.13 1.80
CA SER A 217 -6.92 0.62 0.45
C SER A 217 -7.35 1.64 -0.59
N ARG A 218 -6.66 1.62 -1.73
CA ARG A 218 -7.08 2.36 -2.91
C ARG A 218 -8.24 1.64 -3.59
N VAL A 219 -9.33 2.37 -3.85
CA VAL A 219 -10.47 1.88 -4.62
C VAL A 219 -10.63 2.72 -5.86
N ILE A 220 -10.57 2.10 -7.03
CA ILE A 220 -10.83 2.77 -8.31
C ILE A 220 -12.15 2.32 -8.90
N TYR A 221 -12.85 3.25 -9.53
CA TYR A 221 -14.07 2.99 -10.27
C TYR A 221 -13.86 3.22 -11.75
N SER A 222 -14.26 2.24 -12.58
CA SER A 222 -14.23 2.31 -14.03
C SER A 222 -15.62 2.07 -14.61
N GLN A 223 -16.18 3.09 -15.25
CA GLN A 223 -17.47 2.94 -15.94
C GLN A 223 -17.45 1.89 -17.04
N LYS A 224 -16.29 1.69 -17.67
CA LYS A 224 -16.08 0.72 -18.77
C LYS A 224 -15.67 -0.66 -18.30
N GLY A 225 -15.52 -0.88 -16.99
CA GLY A 225 -15.01 -2.14 -16.46
C GLY A 225 -13.56 -2.43 -16.87
N LYS A 226 -12.71 -1.40 -16.97
CA LYS A 226 -11.30 -1.52 -17.33
C LYS A 226 -10.42 -0.93 -16.24
N LYS A 227 -9.63 -1.77 -15.60
CA LYS A 227 -8.69 -1.38 -14.54
C LYS A 227 -7.73 -0.25 -14.95
N GLY A 228 -7.28 -0.24 -16.20
CA GLY A 228 -6.40 0.81 -16.75
C GLY A 228 -7.10 2.09 -17.22
N ASP A 229 -8.43 2.23 -17.08
CA ASP A 229 -9.20 3.42 -17.49
C ASP A 229 -10.21 3.83 -16.40
N PRO A 230 -9.72 4.09 -15.15
CA PRO A 230 -10.57 4.55 -14.07
C PRO A 230 -10.95 6.02 -14.24
N GLN A 231 -12.10 6.41 -13.67
CA GLN A 231 -12.57 7.79 -13.61
C GLN A 231 -12.20 8.47 -12.31
N ILE A 232 -12.20 7.70 -11.20
CA ILE A 232 -11.95 8.22 -9.85
C ILE A 232 -11.21 7.19 -9.01
N SER A 233 -10.43 7.68 -8.07
CA SER A 233 -9.71 6.93 -7.05
C SER A 233 -10.12 7.44 -5.67
N LEU A 234 -10.45 6.54 -4.76
CA LEU A 234 -10.88 6.84 -3.39
C LEU A 234 -10.05 5.99 -2.40
N LEU A 235 -9.97 6.44 -1.15
CA LEU A 235 -9.39 5.67 -0.05
C LEU A 235 -10.50 5.04 0.78
N TYR A 236 -10.43 3.74 0.97
CA TYR A 236 -11.38 2.96 1.77
C TYR A 236 -10.68 2.42 3.01
N ALA A 237 -11.20 2.78 4.18
CA ALA A 237 -10.65 2.45 5.48
C ALA A 237 -11.46 1.33 6.13
N GLN A 238 -10.77 0.31 6.63
CA GLN A 238 -11.32 -0.89 7.27
C GLN A 238 -10.58 -1.18 8.57
N LEU A 239 -11.29 -1.77 9.52
CA LEU A 239 -10.70 -2.28 10.76
C LEU A 239 -10.66 -3.80 10.74
N TYR A 240 -9.58 -4.37 11.28
CA TYR A 240 -9.41 -5.81 11.43
C TYR A 240 -8.97 -6.14 12.86
N ASP A 241 -9.42 -7.27 13.36
CA ASP A 241 -8.93 -7.80 14.64
C ASP A 241 -7.52 -8.43 14.51
N THR A 242 -6.98 -8.97 15.60
CA THR A 242 -5.67 -9.65 15.62
C THR A 242 -5.59 -10.89 14.72
N ASN A 243 -6.71 -11.45 14.29
CA ASN A 243 -6.80 -12.57 13.35
C ASN A 243 -7.09 -12.12 11.91
N TRP A 244 -7.02 -10.82 11.65
CA TRP A 244 -7.35 -10.22 10.36
C TRP A 244 -8.79 -10.49 9.89
N GLN A 245 -9.74 -10.63 10.84
CA GLN A 245 -11.16 -10.63 10.55
C GLN A 245 -11.67 -9.18 10.50
N GLU A 246 -12.36 -8.82 9.41
CA GLU A 246 -12.90 -7.47 9.26
C GLU A 246 -13.99 -7.18 10.29
N LEU A 247 -13.85 -6.04 10.97
CA LEU A 247 -14.81 -5.52 11.93
C LEU A 247 -15.79 -4.59 11.21
N THR A 248 -16.94 -5.12 10.83
CA THR A 248 -18.00 -4.34 10.19
C THR A 248 -18.93 -3.70 11.21
N ASN A 249 -19.60 -2.60 10.86
CA ASN A 249 -20.49 -1.82 11.75
C ASN A 249 -19.85 -1.47 13.11
N THR A 250 -18.60 -1.07 13.07
CA THR A 250 -17.82 -0.74 14.25
C THR A 250 -17.51 0.74 14.26
N ASP A 251 -17.93 1.43 15.31
CA ASP A 251 -17.52 2.80 15.59
C ASP A 251 -16.19 2.82 16.34
N LEU A 252 -15.26 3.62 15.86
CA LEU A 252 -14.05 3.95 16.58
C LEU A 252 -14.24 5.32 17.25
N LEU A 253 -14.11 5.38 18.57
CA LEU A 253 -14.15 6.62 19.31
C LEU A 253 -12.77 7.26 19.31
N VAL A 254 -12.60 8.33 18.55
CA VAL A 254 -11.30 8.98 18.33
C VAL A 254 -11.28 10.39 18.87
N SER A 255 -10.11 10.81 19.35
CA SER A 255 -9.83 12.21 19.65
C SER A 255 -9.55 12.96 18.35
N MET A 256 -10.61 13.52 17.74
CA MET A 256 -10.49 14.29 16.50
C MET A 256 -9.95 15.69 16.78
N GLN A 257 -8.86 16.06 16.10
CA GLN A 257 -8.35 17.43 16.14
C GLN A 257 -9.06 18.28 15.08
N ASP A 258 -9.61 19.40 15.51
CA ASP A 258 -10.23 20.39 14.63
C ASP A 258 -9.21 21.37 14.03
N ILE A 259 -9.71 22.33 13.24
CA ILE A 259 -8.87 23.34 12.58
C ILE A 259 -8.21 24.32 13.58
N THR A 260 -8.73 24.44 14.80
CA THR A 260 -8.17 25.29 15.85
C THR A 260 -7.10 24.58 16.68
N GLY A 261 -6.94 23.26 16.46
CA GLY A 261 -6.06 22.41 17.25
C GLY A 261 -6.73 21.80 18.48
N GLU A 262 -8.01 22.08 18.74
CA GLU A 262 -8.77 21.47 19.83
C GLU A 262 -9.12 20.02 19.52
N TYR A 263 -9.07 19.17 20.56
CA TYR A 263 -9.44 17.77 20.46
C TYR A 263 -10.86 17.54 20.99
N LYS A 264 -11.68 16.86 20.17
CA LYS A 264 -13.04 16.45 20.52
C LYS A 264 -13.21 14.96 20.25
N LEU A 265 -13.92 14.27 21.13
CA LEU A 265 -14.24 12.85 20.91
C LEU A 265 -15.34 12.74 19.86
N GLU A 266 -15.04 12.06 18.76
CA GLU A 266 -16.01 11.79 17.69
C GLU A 266 -16.04 10.28 17.38
N LYS A 267 -17.19 9.81 16.92
CA LYS A 267 -17.39 8.44 16.44
C LYS A 267 -17.14 8.36 14.95
N LEU A 268 -16.27 7.45 14.55
CA LEU A 268 -16.03 7.13 13.15
C LEU A 268 -16.48 5.72 12.85
N LEU A 269 -17.54 5.58 12.07
CA LEU A 269 -18.08 4.27 11.67
C LEU A 269 -17.24 3.64 10.57
N PHE A 270 -16.82 2.38 10.78
CA PHE A 270 -16.07 1.56 9.83
C PHE A 270 -16.90 0.34 9.36
N PRO A 271 -16.62 -0.15 8.14
CA PRO A 271 -15.71 0.41 7.13
C PRO A 271 -16.28 1.68 6.49
N ARG A 272 -15.41 2.56 5.98
CA ARG A 272 -15.83 3.82 5.34
C ARG A 272 -14.85 4.30 4.27
N PHE A 273 -15.33 5.12 3.34
CA PHE A 273 -14.44 5.95 2.52
C PHE A 273 -14.00 7.18 3.31
N LEU A 274 -12.74 7.57 3.14
CA LEU A 274 -12.22 8.79 3.75
C LEU A 274 -12.62 10.00 2.89
N PRO A 275 -13.14 11.07 3.49
CA PRO A 275 -13.54 12.28 2.76
C PRO A 275 -12.30 13.13 2.42
N MET A 276 -11.48 12.63 1.49
CA MET A 276 -10.26 13.33 1.05
C MET A 276 -10.63 14.52 0.15
N PRO A 277 -10.13 15.73 0.42
CA PRO A 277 -10.37 16.86 -0.46
C PRO A 277 -9.52 16.74 -1.73
N PHE A 278 -10.14 16.90 -2.89
CA PHE A 278 -9.45 17.02 -4.19
C PHE A 278 -10.34 17.72 -5.20
N TYR A 279 -9.71 18.25 -6.25
CA TYR A 279 -10.42 18.89 -7.35
C TYR A 279 -10.52 17.97 -8.56
N TYR A 280 -11.61 18.09 -9.29
CA TYR A 280 -11.89 17.21 -10.43
C TYR A 280 -12.75 17.88 -11.48
N ASN A 281 -12.72 17.33 -12.68
CA ASN A 281 -13.68 17.66 -13.74
C ASN A 281 -14.24 16.35 -14.32
N PRO A 282 -15.49 15.98 -14.03
CA PRO A 282 -16.08 14.74 -14.48
C PRO A 282 -16.21 14.61 -16.00
N LYS A 283 -16.09 15.72 -16.74
CA LYS A 283 -16.08 15.74 -18.22
C LYS A 283 -14.69 15.47 -18.80
N LEU A 284 -13.63 15.61 -18.02
CA LEU A 284 -12.24 15.50 -18.46
C LEU A 284 -11.51 14.39 -17.67
N THR A 285 -11.99 13.14 -17.77
CA THR A 285 -11.43 12.01 -16.99
C THR A 285 -10.33 11.25 -17.72
N LYS A 286 -10.24 11.35 -19.06
CA LYS A 286 -9.26 10.58 -19.84
C LYS A 286 -7.82 10.96 -19.46
N GLY A 287 -7.05 9.94 -19.02
CA GLY A 287 -5.65 10.12 -18.59
C GLY A 287 -5.48 10.88 -17.27
N ARG A 288 -6.58 11.16 -16.56
CA ARG A 288 -6.59 11.82 -15.26
C ARG A 288 -7.30 10.90 -14.27
N TRP A 289 -6.58 10.46 -13.25
CA TRP A 289 -7.11 9.62 -12.19
C TRP A 289 -7.32 10.51 -10.97
N TYR A 290 -8.51 11.14 -10.91
CA TYR A 290 -8.84 12.06 -9.84
C TYR A 290 -8.91 11.35 -8.48
N GLY A 291 -8.46 12.04 -7.44
CA GLY A 291 -8.44 11.58 -6.08
C GLY A 291 -7.11 10.95 -5.66
N PRO A 292 -7.02 10.47 -4.42
CA PRO A 292 -5.79 9.95 -3.83
C PRO A 292 -5.37 8.62 -4.45
N GLU A 293 -4.07 8.46 -4.64
CA GLU A 293 -3.45 7.27 -5.24
C GLU A 293 -2.30 6.77 -4.36
N ASP A 294 -2.11 5.46 -4.34
CA ASP A 294 -0.93 4.76 -3.79
C ASP A 294 -0.57 5.21 -2.37
N ALA A 295 -1.57 5.25 -1.49
CA ALA A 295 -1.40 5.69 -0.12
C ALA A 295 -0.42 4.79 0.67
N ARG A 296 0.29 5.41 1.62
CA ARG A 296 1.07 4.74 2.66
C ARG A 296 0.62 5.29 4.00
N ILE A 297 0.26 4.41 4.92
CA ILE A 297 -0.12 4.79 6.27
C ILE A 297 1.06 4.55 7.21
N MET A 298 1.24 5.42 8.17
CA MET A 298 2.18 5.27 9.26
C MET A 298 1.61 5.89 10.53
N LEU A 299 2.19 5.56 11.67
CA LEU A 299 1.84 6.17 12.95
C LEU A 299 2.81 7.30 13.27
N VAL A 300 2.26 8.41 13.73
CA VAL A 300 3.01 9.55 14.29
C VAL A 300 2.47 9.83 15.69
N LYS A 301 3.31 10.37 16.56
CA LYS A 301 2.85 10.86 17.86
C LYS A 301 2.36 12.28 17.75
N ASN A 302 1.21 12.55 18.33
CA ASN A 302 0.60 13.87 18.42
C ASN A 302 0.95 14.57 19.75
N GLN A 303 0.45 15.79 19.93
CA GLN A 303 0.70 16.61 21.14
C GLN A 303 0.18 15.99 22.44
N LEU A 304 -0.73 15.02 22.36
CA LEU A 304 -1.24 14.27 23.50
C LEU A 304 -0.41 13.01 23.80
N ASP A 305 0.76 12.85 23.16
CA ASP A 305 1.60 11.64 23.21
C ASP A 305 0.88 10.36 22.73
N MET A 306 -0.22 10.53 21.97
CA MET A 306 -0.98 9.42 21.39
C MET A 306 -0.48 9.11 19.99
N GLU A 307 -0.51 7.82 19.63
CA GLU A 307 -0.26 7.38 18.26
C GLU A 307 -1.46 7.72 17.37
N GLU A 308 -1.19 8.39 16.27
CA GLU A 308 -2.18 8.87 15.31
C GLU A 308 -1.82 8.40 13.91
N PRO A 309 -2.79 7.86 13.14
CA PRO A 309 -2.54 7.47 11.75
C PRO A 309 -2.34 8.69 10.85
N MET A 310 -1.31 8.62 10.03
CA MET A 310 -0.99 9.61 9.00
C MET A 310 -0.82 8.90 7.65
N VAL A 311 -1.40 9.46 6.59
CA VAL A 311 -1.40 8.87 5.24
C VAL A 311 -0.62 9.77 4.30
N ILE A 312 0.35 9.18 3.59
CA ILE A 312 1.10 9.85 2.54
C ILE A 312 0.63 9.28 1.19
N TYR A 313 0.22 10.13 0.27
CA TYR A 313 -0.36 9.71 -1.00
C TYR A 313 -0.03 10.72 -2.10
N ASN A 314 -0.18 10.32 -3.37
CA ASN A 314 -0.13 11.25 -4.47
C ASN A 314 -1.54 11.51 -5.01
N SER A 315 -1.74 12.71 -5.54
CA SER A 315 -3.01 13.10 -6.16
C SER A 315 -2.76 14.11 -7.27
N TYR A 316 -3.68 14.14 -8.24
CA TYR A 316 -3.75 15.29 -9.13
C TYR A 316 -4.12 16.54 -8.34
N HIS A 317 -3.42 17.60 -8.66
CA HIS A 317 -3.62 18.92 -8.10
C HIS A 317 -3.70 19.93 -9.23
N ARG A 318 -4.22 21.13 -8.96
CA ARG A 318 -4.28 22.22 -9.91
C ARG A 318 -3.71 23.48 -9.29
N GLN A 319 -3.17 24.34 -10.13
CA GLN A 319 -2.81 25.71 -9.76
C GLN A 319 -3.36 26.68 -10.80
N ILE A 320 -3.56 27.93 -10.39
CA ILE A 320 -3.99 28.98 -11.30
C ILE A 320 -2.80 29.32 -12.21
N ALA A 321 -2.96 29.08 -13.52
CA ALA A 321 -1.92 29.35 -14.51
C ALA A 321 -1.94 30.82 -14.94
N ASN A 322 -3.14 31.35 -15.26
CA ASN A 322 -3.33 32.73 -15.74
C ASN A 322 -4.70 33.26 -15.34
N HIS A 323 -4.76 34.56 -15.13
CA HIS A 323 -6.00 35.35 -15.05
C HIS A 323 -6.26 35.98 -16.43
N THR A 324 -7.30 35.56 -17.13
CA THR A 324 -7.78 36.26 -18.33
C THR A 324 -8.97 37.10 -17.93
N THR A 325 -8.82 38.42 -18.01
CA THR A 325 -9.97 39.32 -18.01
C THR A 325 -10.76 39.06 -19.28
N THR A 326 -11.93 38.43 -19.13
CA THR A 326 -12.86 38.35 -20.24
C THR A 326 -13.27 39.78 -20.61
N GLY A 327 -13.14 40.18 -21.86
CA GLY A 327 -13.59 41.51 -22.34
C GLY A 327 -15.11 41.70 -22.26
N LYS A 328 -15.78 41.00 -21.36
CA LYS A 328 -17.17 41.16 -21.00
C LYS A 328 -17.30 42.35 -20.06
N THR A 329 -18.31 43.16 -20.29
CA THR A 329 -18.65 44.38 -19.53
C THR A 329 -18.95 44.10 -18.03
N ASP A 330 -19.03 42.85 -17.62
CA ASP A 330 -19.31 42.44 -16.23
C ASP A 330 -18.04 42.28 -15.36
N GLY A 331 -16.83 42.46 -15.95
CA GLY A 331 -15.57 42.31 -15.21
C GLY A 331 -15.25 40.89 -14.75
N SER A 332 -15.95 39.87 -15.31
CA SER A 332 -15.70 38.47 -14.92
C SER A 332 -14.29 38.05 -15.29
N VAL A 333 -13.60 37.45 -14.33
CA VAL A 333 -12.25 36.90 -14.48
C VAL A 333 -12.38 35.41 -14.76
N GLU A 334 -11.90 34.94 -15.89
CA GLU A 334 -11.81 33.52 -16.18
C GLU A 334 -10.47 32.99 -15.66
N LEU A 335 -10.54 32.03 -14.75
CA LEU A 335 -9.36 31.37 -14.18
C LEU A 335 -8.99 30.17 -15.04
N ASN A 336 -7.78 30.15 -15.56
CA ASN A 336 -7.21 29.01 -16.23
C ASN A 336 -6.36 28.21 -15.28
N PHE A 337 -6.58 26.89 -15.21
CA PHE A 337 -5.86 26.00 -14.32
C PHE A 337 -4.94 25.08 -15.12
N GLU A 338 -3.71 24.90 -14.61
CA GLU A 338 -2.86 23.81 -15.01
C GLU A 338 -2.88 22.70 -13.96
N PHE A 339 -2.71 21.46 -14.42
CA PHE A 339 -2.78 20.28 -13.56
C PHE A 339 -1.41 19.61 -13.48
N TYR A 340 -1.06 19.20 -12.29
CA TYR A 340 0.15 18.43 -12.00
C TYR A 340 -0.18 17.35 -10.95
N ARG A 341 0.73 16.40 -10.74
CA ARG A 341 0.60 15.39 -9.68
C ARG A 341 1.59 15.71 -8.58
N SER A 342 1.09 15.81 -7.35
CA SER A 342 1.90 16.13 -6.17
C SER A 342 1.71 15.10 -5.07
N MET A 343 2.62 15.14 -4.08
CA MET A 343 2.53 14.34 -2.87
C MET A 343 1.80 15.13 -1.78
N PHE A 344 0.98 14.42 -1.02
CA PHE A 344 0.20 14.96 0.08
C PHE A 344 0.40 14.12 1.34
N VAL A 345 0.25 14.77 2.48
CA VAL A 345 0.02 14.14 3.77
C VAL A 345 -1.42 14.39 4.20
N GLY A 346 -2.05 13.40 4.82
CA GLY A 346 -3.41 13.50 5.36
C GLY A 346 -3.50 12.80 6.71
N TRP A 347 -4.36 13.31 7.58
CA TRP A 347 -4.59 12.78 8.93
C TRP A 347 -6.03 12.27 9.06
N PRO A 348 -6.28 10.96 9.02
CA PRO A 348 -7.62 10.39 9.14
C PRO A 348 -8.38 10.79 10.41
N PHE A 349 -7.65 11.16 11.49
CA PHE A 349 -8.22 11.60 12.77
C PHE A 349 -8.14 13.11 12.98
N ARG A 350 -8.01 13.87 11.88
CA ARG A 350 -8.14 15.33 11.90
C ARG A 350 -9.05 15.77 10.77
N TYR A 351 -9.74 16.88 10.94
CA TYR A 351 -10.55 17.42 9.87
C TYR A 351 -10.20 18.88 9.56
N GLN A 352 -10.56 19.27 8.37
CA GLN A 352 -10.58 20.63 7.88
C GLN A 352 -11.96 20.98 7.35
N LEU A 353 -12.26 22.27 7.29
CA LEU A 353 -13.43 22.77 6.60
C LEU A 353 -13.02 23.22 5.19
N GLY A 354 -13.81 22.83 4.18
CA GLY A 354 -13.54 23.21 2.81
C GLY A 354 -12.34 22.51 2.17
N LYS A 355 -11.97 22.98 0.99
CA LYS A 355 -10.88 22.47 0.14
C LYS A 355 -9.78 23.51 -0.13
N SER A 356 -9.83 24.67 0.49
CA SER A 356 -8.95 25.80 0.19
C SER A 356 -7.45 25.47 0.33
N ASN A 357 -7.10 24.59 1.25
CA ASN A 357 -5.71 24.16 1.46
C ASN A 357 -5.19 23.15 0.41
N THR A 358 -5.95 22.87 -0.64
CA THR A 358 -5.48 21.99 -1.73
C THR A 358 -5.09 22.75 -2.99
N ASP A 359 -5.71 23.90 -3.31
CA ASP A 359 -5.33 24.71 -4.47
C ASP A 359 -5.43 26.24 -4.24
N GLY A 360 -5.79 26.65 -3.04
CA GLY A 360 -5.95 28.05 -2.66
C GLY A 360 -7.22 28.71 -3.19
N PHE A 361 -8.03 27.99 -3.95
CA PHE A 361 -9.31 28.53 -4.42
C PHE A 361 -10.39 28.31 -3.39
N VAL A 362 -11.01 29.40 -2.91
CA VAL A 362 -12.15 29.33 -2.00
C VAL A 362 -13.41 29.04 -2.81
N ASP A 363 -14.13 28.01 -2.44
CA ASP A 363 -15.41 27.64 -3.03
C ASP A 363 -16.45 27.55 -1.90
N ASP A 364 -17.27 28.58 -1.80
CA ASP A 364 -18.26 28.77 -0.71
C ASP A 364 -19.20 27.55 -0.54
N ARG A 365 -19.36 26.74 -1.57
CA ARG A 365 -20.16 25.49 -1.50
C ARG A 365 -19.60 24.48 -0.50
N PHE A 366 -18.31 24.57 -0.17
CA PHE A 366 -17.63 23.62 0.69
C PHE A 366 -17.20 24.20 2.05
N ASP A 367 -17.40 25.49 2.30
CA ASP A 367 -16.88 26.19 3.50
C ASP A 367 -17.24 25.51 4.81
N ASN A 368 -18.43 24.88 4.90
CA ASN A 368 -18.91 24.18 6.07
C ASN A 368 -18.84 22.65 5.93
N VAL A 369 -18.17 22.13 4.90
CA VAL A 369 -18.06 20.69 4.66
C VAL A 369 -16.79 20.17 5.32
N LYS A 370 -16.96 19.17 6.19
CA LYS A 370 -15.83 18.46 6.83
C LYS A 370 -15.15 17.52 5.84
N PHE A 371 -13.85 17.71 5.65
CA PHE A 371 -12.96 16.81 4.93
C PHE A 371 -11.85 16.33 5.86
N THR A 372 -11.19 15.24 5.51
CA THR A 372 -9.92 14.84 6.14
C THR A 372 -8.92 15.98 5.99
N ARG A 373 -8.20 16.33 7.06
CA ARG A 373 -7.15 17.35 7.00
C ARG A 373 -6.01 16.86 6.14
N VAL A 374 -5.58 17.66 5.16
CA VAL A 374 -4.47 17.36 4.26
C VAL A 374 -3.56 18.55 4.09
N ALA A 375 -2.31 18.28 3.68
CA ALA A 375 -1.37 19.31 3.24
C ALA A 375 -0.53 18.77 2.07
N GLU A 376 -0.21 19.62 1.11
CA GLU A 376 0.75 19.29 0.06
C GLU A 376 2.17 19.26 0.65
N LEU A 377 2.96 18.26 0.28
CA LEU A 377 4.38 18.18 0.58
C LEU A 377 5.17 18.95 -0.49
N LYS A 378 5.50 20.21 -0.22
CA LYS A 378 6.11 21.13 -1.20
C LYS A 378 7.59 21.32 -0.91
N ILE A 379 8.43 21.03 -1.90
CA ILE A 379 9.89 21.25 -1.77
C ILE A 379 10.17 22.75 -1.86
N HIS A 380 10.74 23.31 -0.79
CA HIS A 380 11.02 24.72 -0.68
C HIS A 380 12.09 25.17 -1.70
N ASN A 381 11.86 26.32 -2.34
CA ASN A 381 12.77 26.93 -3.34
C ASN A 381 13.09 26.04 -4.55
N GLN A 382 12.21 25.09 -4.89
CA GLN A 382 12.34 24.32 -6.12
C GLN A 382 11.10 24.44 -7.00
N THR A 383 11.30 24.45 -8.30
CA THR A 383 10.23 24.32 -9.27
C THR A 383 9.62 22.93 -9.13
N ARG A 384 8.27 22.89 -8.96
CA ARG A 384 7.54 21.64 -8.82
C ARG A 384 7.70 20.77 -10.07
N ALA A 385 8.02 19.51 -9.92
CA ALA A 385 8.00 18.57 -11.03
C ALA A 385 6.55 18.33 -11.50
N SER A 386 6.38 18.02 -12.79
CA SER A 386 5.06 17.70 -13.33
C SER A 386 4.41 16.46 -12.70
N ILE A 387 5.23 15.54 -12.18
CA ILE A 387 4.80 14.31 -11.52
C ILE A 387 5.71 14.02 -10.35
N GLU A 388 5.17 14.13 -9.14
CA GLU A 388 5.77 13.66 -7.90
C GLU A 388 5.04 12.41 -7.41
N LYS A 389 5.76 11.33 -7.14
CA LYS A 389 5.19 10.06 -6.66
C LYS A 389 6.25 9.11 -6.11
N ASN A 390 5.79 8.07 -5.40
CA ASN A 390 6.63 6.96 -4.90
C ASN A 390 7.67 7.39 -3.86
N TRP A 391 7.36 8.39 -3.07
CA TRP A 391 8.19 8.81 -1.95
C TRP A 391 8.07 7.82 -0.79
N THR A 392 9.17 7.55 -0.09
CA THR A 392 9.21 6.62 1.04
C THR A 392 9.26 7.40 2.35
N PRO A 393 8.20 7.37 3.16
CA PRO A 393 8.15 8.13 4.40
C PRO A 393 8.78 7.36 5.57
N PHE A 394 9.33 8.13 6.54
CA PHE A 394 9.73 7.64 7.85
C PHE A 394 9.79 8.78 8.88
N VAL A 395 9.79 8.43 10.16
CA VAL A 395 10.04 9.37 11.27
C VAL A 395 11.33 9.04 11.97
N ASP A 396 11.96 10.05 12.57
CA ASP A 396 13.12 9.86 13.42
C ASP A 396 12.72 10.00 14.90
N PRO A 397 12.58 8.89 15.65
CA PRO A 397 12.17 8.96 17.05
C PRO A 397 13.13 9.76 17.95
N SER A 398 14.37 9.95 17.53
CA SER A 398 15.35 10.75 18.30
C SER A 398 15.06 12.25 18.26
N GLU A 399 14.21 12.72 17.34
CA GLU A 399 13.78 14.12 17.21
C GLU A 399 12.40 14.38 17.79
N ARG A 400 11.74 13.37 18.37
CA ARG A 400 10.41 13.48 18.97
C ARG A 400 10.46 14.25 20.30
N ASP A 401 9.64 15.32 20.43
CA ASP A 401 9.57 16.14 21.63
C ASP A 401 8.28 17.00 21.70
N PRO A 402 7.23 16.61 22.43
CA PRO A 402 6.77 15.25 22.69
C PRO A 402 6.16 14.60 21.45
N GLU A 403 5.84 15.40 20.41
CA GLU A 403 5.21 14.98 19.15
C GLU A 403 6.23 14.80 18.03
N ASP A 404 5.83 14.08 16.98
CA ASP A 404 6.57 14.01 15.73
C ASP A 404 6.33 15.28 14.90
N LYS A 405 7.27 16.24 14.96
CA LYS A 405 7.18 17.51 14.21
C LYS A 405 7.68 17.41 12.78
N SER A 406 8.46 16.38 12.49
CA SER A 406 9.14 16.20 11.20
C SER A 406 8.81 14.86 10.56
N LEU A 407 8.47 14.91 9.28
CA LEU A 407 8.37 13.75 8.41
C LEU A 407 9.61 13.71 7.50
N TYR A 408 10.32 12.61 7.53
CA TYR A 408 11.41 12.33 6.60
C TYR A 408 10.88 11.59 5.39
N ILE A 409 11.43 11.88 4.22
CA ILE A 409 11.07 11.26 2.95
C ILE A 409 12.34 10.87 2.20
N VAL A 410 12.51 9.60 1.87
CA VAL A 410 13.46 9.25 0.83
C VAL A 410 12.85 9.62 -0.52
N TYR A 411 13.37 10.70 -1.08
CA TYR A 411 12.91 11.26 -2.36
C TYR A 411 13.46 10.46 -3.55
N GLN A 412 14.72 10.04 -3.46
CA GLN A 412 15.41 9.25 -4.47
C GLN A 412 16.37 8.26 -3.81
N TRP A 413 16.42 7.03 -4.31
CA TRP A 413 17.20 5.95 -3.73
C TRP A 413 18.59 5.78 -4.35
N ASP A 414 18.72 5.89 -5.66
CA ASP A 414 19.96 5.68 -6.41
C ASP A 414 21.06 6.71 -6.07
N LYS A 415 20.69 7.88 -5.60
CA LYS A 415 21.59 8.94 -5.11
C LYS A 415 21.23 9.40 -3.71
N LEU A 416 20.59 8.58 -2.94
CA LEU A 416 20.04 8.79 -1.61
C LEU A 416 19.78 10.26 -1.25
N ARG A 417 18.68 10.79 -1.79
CA ARG A 417 18.20 12.14 -1.49
C ARG A 417 17.08 12.07 -0.46
N ILE A 418 17.24 12.82 0.63
CA ILE A 418 16.28 12.78 1.75
C ILE A 418 15.75 14.18 2.01
N LEU A 419 14.42 14.29 2.03
CA LEU A 419 13.70 15.48 2.45
C LEU A 419 13.36 15.38 3.94
N LYS A 420 13.33 16.52 4.61
CA LYS A 420 12.73 16.74 5.92
C LYS A 420 11.59 17.73 5.75
N CYS A 421 10.37 17.32 6.09
CA CYS A 421 9.14 18.08 5.93
C CYS A 421 8.59 18.44 7.32
N ASP A 422 8.20 19.69 7.54
CA ASP A 422 7.54 20.10 8.77
C ASP A 422 6.05 19.72 8.70
N ILE A 423 5.59 18.89 9.64
CA ILE A 423 4.19 18.45 9.72
C ILE A 423 3.43 19.06 10.91
N SER A 424 4.11 19.80 11.76
CA SER A 424 3.50 20.51 12.91
C SER A 424 3.07 21.94 12.54
N ASN A 425 3.92 22.66 11.78
CA ASN A 425 3.68 24.02 11.36
C ASN A 425 3.47 24.08 9.85
N LEU A 426 2.21 24.06 9.43
CA LEU A 426 1.89 24.21 8.02
C LEU A 426 2.09 25.67 7.61
N VAL A 427 2.84 25.89 6.54
CA VAL A 427 3.05 27.23 5.96
C VAL A 427 1.81 27.63 5.20
N THR A 428 1.44 28.91 5.28
CA THR A 428 0.29 29.46 4.56
C THR A 428 0.77 30.42 3.49
N ASP A 429 0.51 30.10 2.22
CA ASP A 429 0.67 31.03 1.10
C ASP A 429 -0.62 31.82 0.91
N ASP A 430 -0.51 33.16 0.83
CA ASP A 430 -1.63 34.08 0.59
C ASP A 430 -2.84 33.92 1.53
N GLY A 431 -2.62 33.33 2.72
CA GLY A 431 -3.66 33.12 3.72
C GLY A 431 -4.59 31.91 3.48
N PHE A 432 -4.44 31.19 2.37
CA PHE A 432 -5.40 30.16 1.97
C PHE A 432 -4.79 28.75 1.75
N ILE A 433 -3.53 28.66 1.32
CA ILE A 433 -2.91 27.37 1.02
C ILE A 433 -2.05 26.93 2.20
N HIS A 434 -2.43 25.82 2.82
CA HIS A 434 -1.61 25.17 3.85
C HIS A 434 -0.78 24.06 3.22
N TYR A 435 0.54 24.17 3.28
CA TYR A 435 1.43 23.12 2.83
C TYR A 435 2.51 22.80 3.86
N SER A 436 3.03 21.58 3.81
CA SER A 436 4.18 21.15 4.56
C SER A 436 5.45 21.52 3.80
N ALA A 437 6.28 22.40 4.39
CA ALA A 437 7.54 22.79 3.78
C ALA A 437 8.58 21.69 3.93
N CYS A 438 9.00 21.12 2.79
CA CYS A 438 10.04 20.11 2.71
C CYS A 438 11.37 20.75 2.29
N ARG A 439 12.46 20.39 2.95
CA ARG A 439 13.83 20.80 2.57
C ARG A 439 14.73 19.58 2.50
N PHE A 440 15.70 19.59 1.58
CA PHE A 440 16.69 18.52 1.55
C PHE A 440 17.52 18.52 2.83
N LYS A 441 17.38 17.45 3.61
CA LYS A 441 18.27 17.13 4.73
C LYS A 441 19.58 16.56 4.22
N GLN A 442 19.49 15.79 3.12
CA GLN A 442 20.62 15.21 2.43
C GLN A 442 20.37 15.30 0.92
N ASP A 443 21.28 15.94 0.21
CA ASP A 443 21.23 16.11 -1.23
C ASP A 443 22.63 15.88 -1.82
N THR A 444 22.81 14.78 -2.51
CA THR A 444 24.02 14.54 -3.29
C THR A 444 23.85 15.26 -4.62
N LYS A 445 24.29 16.52 -4.66
CA LYS A 445 24.20 17.35 -5.88
C LYS A 445 24.97 16.70 -7.03
N HIS A 446 24.24 16.43 -8.11
CA HIS A 446 24.81 16.18 -9.43
C HIS A 446 24.09 17.09 -10.43
N ASP A 447 24.86 17.73 -11.28
CA ASP A 447 24.45 18.81 -12.19
C ASP A 447 23.54 18.36 -13.35
N GLU A 448 23.13 17.10 -13.42
CA GLU A 448 22.25 16.60 -14.46
C GLU A 448 20.91 16.12 -13.87
N VAL A 449 19.80 16.50 -14.52
CA VAL A 449 18.45 15.97 -14.27
C VAL A 449 18.43 14.51 -14.73
N GLU A 450 18.97 13.62 -13.91
CA GLU A 450 18.93 12.20 -14.20
C GLU A 450 17.54 11.63 -13.98
N LYS A 451 17.19 10.68 -14.82
CA LYS A 451 15.96 9.89 -14.68
C LYS A 451 15.97 9.19 -13.34
N VAL A 452 14.81 9.18 -12.66
CA VAL A 452 14.61 8.38 -11.46
C VAL A 452 14.94 6.92 -11.75
N GLY A 453 15.85 6.34 -10.96
CA GLY A 453 16.28 4.95 -11.09
C GLY A 453 15.14 3.93 -10.97
N PRO A 454 15.41 2.64 -11.21
CA PRO A 454 14.39 1.60 -11.14
C PRO A 454 13.91 1.32 -9.72
N ILE A 455 14.71 1.58 -8.69
CA ILE A 455 14.36 1.42 -7.28
C ILE A 455 13.49 2.59 -6.82
N ARG A 456 12.31 2.30 -6.30
CA ARG A 456 11.32 3.31 -5.90
C ARG A 456 10.68 2.96 -4.57
N GLY A 457 9.95 3.90 -3.97
CA GLY A 457 9.26 3.70 -2.72
C GLY A 457 8.27 2.54 -2.75
N GLY A 458 8.20 1.85 -1.65
CA GLY A 458 7.30 0.76 -1.33
C GLY A 458 6.55 1.04 -0.03
N THR A 459 6.90 0.35 1.07
CA THR A 459 6.35 0.61 2.40
C THR A 459 6.96 1.88 3.01
N GLU A 460 6.40 2.34 4.11
CA GLU A 460 7.11 3.20 5.08
C GLU A 460 8.34 2.47 5.64
N LEU A 461 9.27 3.23 6.26
CA LEU A 461 10.39 2.61 6.96
C LEU A 461 10.15 2.66 8.47
N ILE A 462 10.24 1.49 9.11
CA ILE A 462 10.03 1.32 10.55
C ILE A 462 11.34 1.55 11.30
N PRO A 463 11.42 2.48 12.26
CA PRO A 463 12.60 2.71 13.06
C PRO A 463 12.86 1.54 14.02
N THR A 464 14.10 1.14 14.16
CA THR A 464 14.53 0.09 15.10
C THR A 464 15.97 0.34 15.57
N ILE A 465 16.32 -0.26 16.71
CA ILE A 465 17.70 -0.22 17.23
C ILE A 465 18.22 -1.65 17.29
N ILE A 466 19.31 -1.90 16.55
CA ILE A 466 20.01 -3.20 16.54
C ILE A 466 21.49 -2.94 16.74
N ASN A 467 22.12 -3.61 17.71
CA ASN A 467 23.55 -3.44 18.08
C ASN A 467 23.92 -1.95 18.30
N ASN A 468 23.07 -1.20 18.99
CA ASN A 468 23.20 0.25 19.26
C ASN A 468 23.26 1.13 18.01
N LYS A 469 22.93 0.61 16.83
CA LYS A 469 22.77 1.40 15.60
C LYS A 469 21.31 1.73 15.40
N GLN A 470 21.04 3.00 15.08
CA GLN A 470 19.69 3.46 14.71
C GLN A 470 19.44 3.14 13.24
N LEU A 471 18.45 2.32 12.98
CA LEU A 471 18.11 1.77 11.66
C LEU A 471 16.66 2.04 11.33
N TRP A 472 16.34 2.06 10.04
CA TRP A 472 14.98 2.04 9.50
C TRP A 472 14.88 0.90 8.50
N VAL A 473 13.88 0.07 8.66
CA VAL A 473 13.68 -1.14 7.85
C VAL A 473 12.36 -1.06 7.09
N GLY A 474 12.37 -1.45 5.84
CA GLY A 474 11.18 -1.51 5.01
C GLY A 474 11.40 -2.28 3.72
N PHE A 475 10.40 -2.20 2.83
CA PHE A 475 10.44 -2.88 1.54
C PHE A 475 10.15 -1.88 0.43
N LEU A 476 11.13 -1.70 -0.44
CA LEU A 476 11.02 -0.92 -1.66
C LEU A 476 10.42 -1.75 -2.78
N ARG A 477 10.23 -1.14 -3.94
CA ARG A 477 9.91 -1.85 -5.18
C ARG A 477 10.85 -1.46 -6.29
N ALA A 478 11.49 -2.41 -6.92
CA ALA A 478 12.13 -2.14 -8.19
C ALA A 478 11.10 -2.29 -9.32
N HIS A 479 11.17 -1.38 -10.29
CA HIS A 479 10.42 -1.38 -11.54
C HIS A 479 11.39 -1.53 -12.68
N ILE A 480 11.41 -2.70 -13.31
CA ILE A 480 12.35 -2.99 -14.39
C ILE A 480 11.57 -3.29 -15.67
N ASP A 481 11.79 -2.45 -16.67
CA ASP A 481 11.17 -2.58 -17.99
C ASP A 481 11.87 -3.68 -18.81
N LYS A 482 11.07 -4.46 -19.56
CA LYS A 482 11.55 -5.42 -20.58
C LYS A 482 12.63 -6.39 -20.08
N CYS A 483 12.56 -6.81 -18.83
CA CYS A 483 13.57 -7.67 -18.22
C CYS A 483 13.37 -9.18 -18.45
N GLY A 484 12.34 -9.59 -19.20
CA GLY A 484 12.05 -11.00 -19.49
C GLY A 484 10.64 -11.45 -19.11
N CYS A 485 9.91 -10.71 -18.25
CA CYS A 485 8.52 -11.01 -17.94
C CYS A 485 7.63 -9.80 -18.22
N GLY A 486 6.88 -9.88 -19.31
CA GLY A 486 5.94 -8.85 -19.71
C GLY A 486 6.58 -7.52 -20.13
N LYS A 487 5.76 -6.44 -20.09
CA LYS A 487 6.23 -5.09 -20.39
C LYS A 487 7.20 -4.60 -19.32
N ALA A 488 6.93 -4.93 -18.06
CA ALA A 488 7.73 -4.57 -16.90
C ALA A 488 7.43 -5.54 -15.75
N MET A 489 8.40 -5.74 -14.86
CA MET A 489 8.21 -6.47 -13.62
C MET A 489 8.36 -5.55 -12.43
N TYR A 490 7.52 -5.75 -11.41
CA TYR A 490 7.59 -5.10 -10.11
C TYR A 490 7.73 -6.15 -9.03
N ARG A 491 8.72 -6.01 -8.15
CA ARG A 491 8.93 -6.90 -6.98
C ARG A 491 9.43 -6.10 -5.78
N PRO A 492 9.13 -6.59 -4.58
CA PRO A 492 9.73 -6.07 -3.35
C PRO A 492 11.24 -6.22 -3.30
N ASN A 493 11.89 -5.30 -2.60
CA ASN A 493 13.30 -5.31 -2.24
C ASN A 493 13.39 -4.89 -0.77
N MET A 494 13.96 -5.70 0.12
CA MET A 494 14.21 -5.32 1.50
C MET A 494 15.26 -4.21 1.55
N VAL A 495 15.05 -3.20 2.38
CA VAL A 495 16.01 -2.12 2.61
C VAL A 495 16.24 -1.89 4.10
N VAL A 496 17.49 -1.62 4.45
CA VAL A 496 17.90 -1.13 5.77
C VAL A 496 18.64 0.18 5.58
N LEU A 497 18.05 1.26 6.07
CA LEU A 497 18.64 2.60 6.12
C LEU A 497 19.29 2.78 7.50
N GLN A 498 20.47 3.34 7.58
CA GLN A 498 21.21 3.62 8.81
C GLN A 498 21.49 5.11 8.94
N LYS A 499 21.34 5.67 10.16
CA LYS A 499 21.84 7.00 10.49
C LYS A 499 23.30 6.91 10.94
N THR A 500 24.16 7.72 10.35
CA THR A 500 25.57 7.82 10.72
C THR A 500 25.76 8.70 11.97
N ASP A 501 26.90 8.62 12.60
CA ASP A 501 27.25 9.48 13.75
C ASP A 501 27.26 10.98 13.39
N MET A 502 27.46 11.31 12.11
CA MET A 502 27.37 12.69 11.59
C MET A 502 25.92 13.15 11.33
N GLY A 503 24.91 12.30 11.59
CA GLY A 503 23.49 12.60 11.38
C GLY A 503 23.03 12.57 9.92
N THR A 504 23.85 12.00 9.02
CA THR A 504 23.49 11.67 7.63
C THR A 504 22.91 10.26 7.56
N PHE A 505 22.33 9.89 6.43
CA PHE A 505 21.76 8.57 6.21
C PHE A 505 22.52 7.83 5.11
N GLN A 506 22.56 6.51 5.21
CA GLN A 506 23.14 5.63 4.22
C GLN A 506 22.33 4.35 4.07
N VAL A 507 22.33 3.74 2.87
CA VAL A 507 21.73 2.43 2.64
C VAL A 507 22.68 1.36 3.14
N ALA A 508 22.42 0.80 4.32
CA ALA A 508 23.27 -0.23 4.89
C ALA A 508 23.11 -1.58 4.19
N TYR A 509 21.86 -1.96 3.86
CA TYR A 509 21.57 -3.22 3.18
C TYR A 509 20.42 -3.03 2.20
N LEU A 510 20.52 -3.65 1.03
CA LEU A 510 19.46 -3.65 0.02
C LEU A 510 19.44 -5.01 -0.69
N SER A 511 18.27 -5.65 -0.77
CA SER A 511 18.15 -6.93 -1.45
C SER A 511 17.85 -6.79 -2.95
N SER A 512 18.15 -7.84 -3.73
CA SER A 512 17.56 -8.02 -5.06
C SER A 512 16.04 -8.29 -4.96
N TYR A 513 15.36 -8.61 -6.03
CA TYR A 513 13.94 -8.98 -6.06
C TYR A 513 13.61 -10.10 -5.10
N ILE A 514 12.51 -9.94 -4.37
CA ILE A 514 11.94 -10.96 -3.48
C ILE A 514 10.56 -11.36 -4.01
N SER A 515 10.33 -12.66 -4.24
CA SER A 515 9.03 -13.16 -4.70
C SER A 515 8.07 -13.48 -3.55
N PHE A 516 8.60 -13.75 -2.37
CA PHE A 516 7.85 -14.27 -1.21
C PHE A 516 7.01 -15.53 -1.52
N ASN A 517 7.36 -16.26 -2.57
CA ASN A 517 6.58 -17.38 -3.09
C ASN A 517 5.10 -17.03 -3.36
N ILE A 518 4.82 -15.76 -3.67
CA ILE A 518 3.49 -15.29 -3.99
C ILE A 518 3.25 -15.45 -5.49
N PRO A 519 2.25 -16.25 -5.92
CA PRO A 519 1.85 -16.32 -7.31
C PRO A 519 1.26 -14.98 -7.75
N VAL A 520 1.74 -14.46 -8.87
CA VAL A 520 1.29 -13.17 -9.41
C VAL A 520 0.46 -13.41 -10.65
N PRO A 521 -0.86 -13.18 -10.60
CA PRO A 521 -1.71 -13.36 -11.78
C PRO A 521 -1.40 -12.32 -12.86
N GLY A 522 -1.85 -12.58 -14.08
CA GLY A 522 -1.72 -11.63 -15.17
C GLY A 522 -2.54 -10.36 -14.92
N TRP A 523 -1.98 -9.21 -15.28
CA TRP A 523 -2.58 -7.91 -14.96
C TRP A 523 -3.92 -7.63 -15.66
N LYS A 524 -4.11 -8.15 -16.90
CA LYS A 524 -5.40 -8.07 -17.62
C LYS A 524 -6.12 -9.41 -17.67
N THR A 525 -5.37 -10.47 -17.90
CA THR A 525 -5.88 -11.81 -18.07
C THR A 525 -5.17 -12.69 -17.08
N HIS A 526 -5.87 -13.21 -16.09
CA HIS A 526 -5.26 -13.94 -14.96
C HIS A 526 -4.36 -15.10 -15.39
N GLU A 527 -4.70 -15.76 -16.48
CA GLU A 527 -3.98 -16.91 -17.01
C GLU A 527 -2.65 -16.54 -17.71
N ILE A 528 -2.45 -15.27 -18.08
CA ILE A 528 -1.26 -14.81 -18.80
C ILE A 528 -0.40 -13.96 -17.88
N GLN A 529 0.51 -14.59 -17.16
CA GLN A 529 1.32 -13.91 -16.13
C GLN A 529 2.40 -13.01 -16.72
N CYS A 530 3.06 -13.41 -17.80
CA CYS A 530 4.13 -12.66 -18.46
C CYS A 530 3.76 -12.26 -19.89
N GLY A 531 2.58 -11.66 -20.09
CA GLY A 531 2.13 -11.24 -21.43
C GLY A 531 2.90 -10.03 -21.96
N LYS A 532 3.26 -10.01 -23.24
CA LYS A 532 4.11 -9.00 -23.90
C LYS A 532 3.76 -7.55 -23.57
N ARG A 533 2.48 -7.21 -23.41
CA ARG A 533 1.99 -5.84 -23.27
C ARG A 533 1.61 -5.44 -21.85
N ASP A 534 1.61 -6.38 -20.92
CA ASP A 534 1.15 -6.18 -19.56
C ASP A 534 2.31 -6.26 -18.58
N PRO A 535 2.28 -5.50 -17.48
CA PRO A 535 3.25 -5.65 -16.40
C PRO A 535 2.93 -6.88 -15.55
N ASN A 536 3.95 -7.43 -14.89
CA ASN A 536 3.79 -8.41 -13.81
C ASN A 536 4.07 -7.71 -12.47
N VAL A 537 3.04 -7.58 -11.63
CA VAL A 537 3.03 -6.61 -10.54
C VAL A 537 2.83 -7.30 -9.19
N LEU A 538 3.84 -7.22 -8.32
CA LEU A 538 3.76 -7.50 -6.89
C LEU A 538 4.41 -6.34 -6.15
N ILE A 539 3.62 -5.61 -5.35
CA ILE A 539 4.04 -4.37 -4.70
C ILE A 539 3.87 -4.49 -3.19
N PRO A 540 4.92 -4.16 -2.38
CA PRO A 540 4.77 -4.00 -0.95
C PRO A 540 4.07 -2.67 -0.65
N ASN A 541 3.01 -2.72 0.19
CA ASN A 541 2.16 -1.54 0.42
C ASN A 541 2.37 -0.90 1.78
N GLY A 542 2.53 -1.70 2.85
CA GLY A 542 2.71 -1.19 4.19
C GLY A 542 3.15 -2.28 5.16
N ILE A 543 3.68 -1.86 6.30
CA ILE A 543 4.05 -2.71 7.44
C ILE A 543 3.03 -2.42 8.54
N SER A 544 2.14 -3.39 8.79
CA SER A 544 1.09 -3.20 9.79
C SER A 544 1.65 -3.07 11.20
N ASN A 545 2.62 -3.91 11.51
CA ASN A 545 3.35 -3.86 12.76
C ASN A 545 4.66 -4.67 12.65
N TRP A 546 5.61 -4.33 13.49
CA TRP A 546 6.80 -5.14 13.77
C TRP A 546 6.93 -5.32 15.28
N GLU A 547 6.48 -6.46 15.75
CA GLU A 547 6.41 -6.76 17.17
C GLU A 547 7.55 -7.69 17.60
N VAL A 548 8.13 -7.39 18.75
CA VAL A 548 9.14 -8.21 19.42
C VAL A 548 8.55 -8.71 20.73
N ALA A 549 8.52 -10.01 20.92
CA ALA A 549 8.00 -10.66 22.12
C ALA A 549 8.98 -11.70 22.65
N THR A 550 9.02 -11.89 23.97
CA THR A 550 9.75 -13.00 24.59
C THR A 550 8.77 -14.14 24.85
N ILE A 551 8.96 -15.26 24.14
CA ILE A 551 8.13 -16.45 24.26
C ILE A 551 9.04 -17.59 24.71
N ASP A 552 8.73 -18.24 25.84
CA ASP A 552 9.53 -19.31 26.44
C ASP A 552 11.01 -18.91 26.67
N GLY A 553 11.24 -17.64 27.05
CA GLY A 553 12.58 -17.10 27.30
C GLY A 553 13.38 -16.77 26.02
N ILE A 554 12.80 -16.94 24.83
CA ILE A 554 13.43 -16.66 23.54
C ILE A 554 12.81 -15.39 22.94
N GLU A 555 13.67 -14.42 22.59
CA GLU A 555 13.21 -13.24 21.82
C GLU A 555 12.79 -13.68 20.41
N ARG A 556 11.56 -13.39 20.05
CA ARG A 556 10.99 -13.61 18.71
C ARG A 556 10.45 -12.30 18.21
N ASP A 557 10.63 -12.06 16.92
CA ASP A 557 10.03 -10.91 16.25
C ASP A 557 9.19 -11.36 15.06
N VAL A 558 8.09 -10.65 14.85
CA VAL A 558 7.17 -10.85 13.72
C VAL A 558 6.84 -9.51 13.11
N LEU A 559 7.14 -9.39 11.82
CA LEU A 559 6.78 -8.24 11.01
C LEU A 559 5.61 -8.63 10.12
N THR A 560 4.47 -7.98 10.29
CA THR A 560 3.28 -8.18 9.46
C THR A 560 3.23 -7.14 8.36
N MET A 561 3.20 -7.58 7.10
CA MET A 561 3.16 -6.68 5.95
C MET A 561 2.02 -6.97 5.00
N THR A 562 1.60 -5.94 4.27
CA THR A 562 0.62 -6.03 3.21
C THR A 562 1.25 -5.80 1.85
N LEU A 563 0.82 -6.58 0.87
CA LEU A 563 1.25 -6.49 -0.52
C LEU A 563 0.02 -6.42 -1.45
N SER A 564 0.25 -6.05 -2.69
CA SER A 564 -0.77 -6.20 -3.76
C SER A 564 -0.21 -6.93 -4.96
N ALA A 565 -0.99 -7.89 -5.46
CA ALA A 565 -0.71 -8.58 -6.71
C ALA A 565 -1.61 -8.06 -7.83
N ALA A 566 -1.03 -7.83 -9.01
CA ALA A 566 -1.71 -7.42 -10.25
C ALA A 566 -2.61 -6.16 -10.13
N ASP A 567 -2.41 -5.28 -9.13
CA ASP A 567 -3.29 -4.16 -8.79
C ASP A 567 -4.77 -4.61 -8.59
N GLU A 568 -4.96 -5.72 -7.89
CA GLU A 568 -6.28 -6.33 -7.69
C GLU A 568 -6.44 -6.95 -6.32
N ASP A 569 -5.49 -7.78 -5.88
CA ASP A 569 -5.55 -8.47 -4.61
C ASP A 569 -4.72 -7.75 -3.54
N ASN A 570 -5.25 -7.67 -2.32
CA ASN A 570 -4.48 -7.36 -1.13
C ASN A 570 -4.06 -8.66 -0.44
N ILE A 571 -2.78 -8.77 -0.14
CA ILE A 571 -2.17 -9.97 0.43
C ILE A 571 -1.53 -9.61 1.77
N LEU A 572 -1.74 -10.46 2.75
CA LEU A 572 -1.13 -10.39 4.06
C LEU A 572 -0.04 -11.47 4.19
N MET A 573 1.05 -11.12 4.86
CA MET A 573 2.15 -12.05 5.14
C MET A 573 2.92 -11.60 6.39
N ASP A 574 3.41 -12.59 7.15
CA ASP A 574 4.30 -12.36 8.28
C ASP A 574 5.73 -12.78 7.93
N ILE A 575 6.71 -11.99 8.40
CA ILE A 575 8.13 -12.31 8.36
C ILE A 575 8.60 -12.51 9.81
N HIS A 576 9.11 -13.69 10.11
CA HIS A 576 9.58 -14.07 11.43
C HIS A 576 11.10 -13.94 11.52
N GLY A 577 11.60 -13.40 12.62
CA GLY A 577 13.03 -13.35 12.92
C GLY A 577 13.82 -12.33 12.06
N LEU A 578 13.17 -11.35 11.45
CA LEU A 578 13.83 -10.34 10.61
C LEU A 578 14.89 -9.55 11.39
N LYS A 579 14.63 -9.23 12.66
CA LYS A 579 15.59 -8.58 13.55
C LYS A 579 16.88 -9.37 13.68
N THR A 580 16.76 -10.71 13.81
CA THR A 580 17.90 -11.62 13.88
C THR A 580 18.66 -11.66 12.55
N VAL A 581 17.96 -11.69 11.42
CA VAL A 581 18.58 -11.65 10.08
C VAL A 581 19.43 -10.37 9.94
N ILE A 582 18.85 -9.20 10.25
CA ILE A 582 19.56 -7.91 10.17
C ILE A 582 20.76 -7.88 11.14
N LYS A 583 20.58 -8.39 12.38
CA LYS A 583 21.67 -8.49 13.36
C LYS A 583 22.83 -9.32 12.82
N ASN A 584 22.55 -10.45 12.17
CA ASN A 584 23.56 -11.31 11.57
C ASN A 584 24.29 -10.61 10.40
N LEU A 585 23.56 -9.89 9.55
CA LEU A 585 24.16 -9.07 8.48
C LEU A 585 25.15 -8.03 9.04
N ILE A 586 24.78 -7.33 10.12
CA ILE A 586 25.63 -6.34 10.79
C ILE A 586 26.86 -6.99 11.43
N THR A 587 26.68 -8.14 12.10
CA THR A 587 27.76 -8.82 12.82
C THR A 587 28.76 -9.47 11.88
N ASN A 588 28.30 -10.01 10.75
CA ASN A 588 29.10 -10.71 9.76
C ASN A 588 29.62 -9.78 8.64
N GLN A 589 29.51 -8.48 8.82
CA GLN A 589 30.02 -7.50 7.88
C GLN A 589 31.50 -7.77 7.56
N LYS A 590 31.81 -8.09 6.29
CA LYS A 590 33.11 -8.64 5.87
C LYS A 590 34.25 -7.61 5.87
N HIS A 591 33.93 -6.33 5.82
CA HIS A 591 34.90 -5.25 5.62
C HIS A 591 34.61 -4.07 6.54
N GLY A 592 35.67 -3.35 6.91
CA GLY A 592 35.62 -2.27 7.89
C GLY A 592 34.64 -1.12 7.59
N ASN A 593 34.69 -0.11 8.43
CA ASN A 593 33.73 1.01 8.43
C ASN A 593 33.83 1.97 7.22
N GLU A 594 34.60 1.67 6.20
CA GLU A 594 34.72 2.50 5.01
C GLU A 594 33.58 2.20 4.04
N PHE A 595 32.77 3.21 3.80
CA PHE A 595 31.62 3.18 2.92
C PHE A 595 32.07 3.37 1.46
N ASN A 596 31.82 2.38 0.61
CA ASN A 596 31.94 2.57 -0.83
C ASN A 596 30.60 3.10 -1.38
N SER A 597 30.62 3.82 -2.49
CA SER A 597 29.44 4.58 -2.93
C SER A 597 28.17 3.72 -3.10
N ASP A 598 27.01 4.26 -2.70
CA ASP A 598 25.66 3.69 -2.93
C ASP A 598 25.43 3.20 -4.37
N LEU A 599 26.17 3.75 -5.33
CA LEU A 599 26.03 3.46 -6.76
C LEU A 599 26.40 2.02 -7.14
N VAL A 600 27.45 1.43 -6.51
CA VAL A 600 27.85 0.04 -6.83
C VAL A 600 26.85 -0.94 -6.28
N GLN A 601 26.44 -0.78 -5.01
CA GLN A 601 25.40 -1.58 -4.39
C GLN A 601 24.13 -1.56 -5.24
N MET A 602 23.67 -0.38 -5.65
CA MET A 602 22.47 -0.19 -6.45
C MET A 602 22.56 -0.87 -7.82
N LYS A 603 23.72 -0.78 -8.49
CA LYS A 603 23.96 -1.47 -9.77
C LYS A 603 23.86 -3.00 -9.59
N CYS A 604 24.44 -3.54 -8.53
CA CYS A 604 24.38 -4.97 -8.25
C CYS A 604 22.93 -5.45 -7.98
N VAL A 605 22.19 -4.72 -7.15
CA VAL A 605 20.79 -5.02 -6.87
C VAL A 605 19.96 -5.04 -8.15
N VAL A 606 20.16 -4.07 -9.03
CA VAL A 606 19.42 -4.00 -10.31
C VAL A 606 19.82 -5.15 -11.23
N ALA A 607 21.11 -5.46 -11.35
CA ALA A 607 21.60 -6.55 -12.18
C ALA A 607 20.98 -7.91 -11.77
N TYR A 608 21.03 -8.23 -10.47
CA TYR A 608 20.45 -9.48 -9.95
C TYR A 608 18.91 -9.50 -10.03
N SER A 609 18.25 -8.36 -9.91
CA SER A 609 16.81 -8.25 -10.13
C SER A 609 16.43 -8.48 -11.60
N ILE A 610 17.27 -8.05 -12.55
CA ILE A 610 17.08 -8.35 -13.99
C ILE A 610 17.22 -9.85 -14.25
N GLU A 611 18.23 -10.50 -13.68
CA GLU A 611 18.43 -11.95 -13.82
C GLU A 611 17.25 -12.74 -13.26
N PHE A 612 16.77 -12.35 -12.06
CA PHE A 612 15.54 -12.93 -11.49
C PHE A 612 14.35 -12.78 -12.45
N CYS A 613 14.13 -11.59 -13.00
CA CYS A 613 13.03 -11.34 -13.92
C CYS A 613 13.13 -12.20 -15.18
N ARG A 614 14.34 -12.36 -15.73
CA ARG A 614 14.59 -13.21 -16.92
C ARG A 614 14.26 -14.66 -16.62
N ALA A 615 14.84 -15.21 -15.53
CA ALA A 615 14.60 -16.60 -15.12
C ALA A 615 13.10 -16.87 -14.85
N TYR A 616 12.41 -15.92 -14.18
CA TYR A 616 10.97 -16.00 -13.95
C TYR A 616 10.20 -16.03 -15.28
N GLY A 617 10.54 -15.17 -16.24
CA GLY A 617 9.88 -15.11 -17.55
C GLY A 617 10.09 -16.37 -18.37
N GLU A 618 11.30 -16.96 -18.37
CA GLU A 618 11.62 -18.22 -19.01
C GLU A 618 10.79 -19.38 -18.43
N GLU A 619 10.65 -19.43 -17.10
CA GLU A 619 9.82 -20.42 -16.43
C GLU A 619 8.34 -20.25 -16.77
N GLN A 620 7.82 -19.00 -16.79
CA GLN A 620 6.44 -18.76 -17.22
C GLN A 620 6.20 -19.13 -18.69
N ALA A 621 7.20 -18.96 -19.55
CA ALA A 621 7.14 -19.40 -20.94
C ALA A 621 7.09 -20.92 -21.05
N ARG A 622 7.91 -21.64 -20.26
CA ARG A 622 7.90 -23.10 -20.18
C ARG A 622 6.54 -23.65 -19.70
N LEU A 623 5.88 -22.93 -18.79
CA LEU A 623 4.55 -23.27 -18.28
C LEU A 623 3.40 -22.83 -19.20
N GLY A 624 3.68 -22.18 -20.33
CA GLY A 624 2.65 -21.68 -21.26
C GLY A 624 1.91 -20.42 -20.79
N LEU A 625 2.40 -19.74 -19.75
CA LEU A 625 1.74 -18.60 -19.11
C LEU A 625 2.15 -17.24 -19.68
N THR A 626 2.69 -17.20 -20.91
CA THR A 626 3.13 -15.97 -21.60
C THR A 626 2.21 -15.56 -22.75
N GLY A 627 1.14 -16.31 -23.02
CA GLY A 627 0.27 -16.05 -24.17
C GLY A 627 0.98 -16.20 -25.51
N GLY A 628 1.96 -17.12 -25.61
CA GLY A 628 2.74 -17.40 -26.83
C GLY A 628 3.90 -16.41 -27.08
N TRP A 629 4.14 -15.46 -26.15
CA TRP A 629 5.32 -14.60 -26.23
C TRP A 629 6.52 -15.29 -25.57
N LEU A 630 7.64 -15.30 -26.26
CA LEU A 630 8.90 -15.79 -25.71
C LEU A 630 9.74 -14.59 -25.24
N PRO A 631 10.36 -14.64 -24.05
CA PRO A 631 11.34 -13.65 -23.63
C PRO A 631 12.46 -13.55 -24.67
N LEU A 632 12.84 -12.35 -25.05
CA LEU A 632 13.97 -12.13 -25.95
C LEU A 632 15.25 -12.52 -25.21
N HIS A 633 15.99 -13.48 -25.77
CA HIS A 633 17.37 -13.70 -25.41
C HIS A 633 18.20 -12.55 -26.03
N ASN A 634 18.51 -11.54 -25.25
CA ASN A 634 19.48 -10.48 -25.59
C ASN A 634 20.78 -10.74 -24.88
#